data_b2a0265dbe3e92e2617321a78ffb391b
#
_entry.id   b2a0265dbe3e92e2617321a78ffb391b
#
_cell.length_a   1.000
_cell.length_b   1.000
_cell.length_c   1.000
_cell.angle_alpha   90.00
_cell.angle_beta   90.00
_cell.angle_gamma   90.00
#
_symmetry.space_group_name_H-M   'P 1'
#
loop_
_entity.id
_entity.type
_entity.pdbx_description
1 polymer ?
#
loop_
_entity_poly.entity_id
_entity_poly.type
_entity_poly.pdbx_seq_one_letter_code
_entity_poly.pdbx_strand_id
1 'polypeptide(L)'
;VLLLREGLGMRSICRILKIALNTLISRIKKISSSIKCPIVSEGNSYEVDEIRTYIKKKTSLVWIVYAIERGSKKVVSYAVGSRTNATLSIVLNKVISKSPFKIFTDKLKHYKYLIPDSIHRVIPRATNTIERNNLTMRTHIKRLNRKTICFSKCIVMLSAILKIYFWYPRCTINRPF
;
A
#
# COMPACT_ATOMS: atom_id res chain seq x y z
N VAL A 1 -0.20 16.66 -5.03
CA VAL A 1 -0.69 15.27 -4.76
C VAL A 1 -1.23 14.64 -6.04
N LEU A 2 -2.14 15.32 -6.78
CA LEU A 2 -2.78 14.79 -7.98
C LEU A 2 -1.77 14.17 -8.96
N LEU A 3 -0.79 14.92 -9.42
CA LEU A 3 0.25 14.44 -10.35
C LEU A 3 0.98 13.17 -9.87
N LEU A 4 1.17 13.03 -8.56
CA LEU A 4 1.79 11.85 -7.97
C LEU A 4 0.86 10.63 -8.07
N ARG A 5 -0.44 10.81 -7.88
CA ARG A 5 -1.46 9.75 -7.98
C ARG A 5 -1.71 9.32 -9.41
N GLU A 6 -1.57 10.23 -10.36
CA GLU A 6 -1.60 9.96 -11.80
C GLU A 6 -0.32 9.27 -12.31
N GLY A 7 0.55 8.83 -11.41
CA GLY A 7 1.73 8.03 -11.73
C GLY A 7 2.90 8.82 -12.32
N LEU A 8 2.89 10.15 -12.26
CA LEU A 8 4.01 10.93 -12.77
C LEU A 8 5.27 10.70 -11.95
N GLY A 9 6.41 10.58 -12.63
CA GLY A 9 7.72 10.49 -11.98
C GLY A 9 8.10 11.81 -11.29
N MET A 10 8.88 11.74 -10.21
CA MET A 10 9.30 12.90 -9.42
C MET A 10 9.90 14.04 -10.27
N ARG A 11 10.80 13.69 -11.21
CA ARG A 11 11.42 14.68 -12.12
C ARG A 11 10.41 15.31 -13.08
N SER A 12 9.39 14.56 -13.53
CA SER A 12 8.32 15.09 -14.38
C SER A 12 7.47 16.09 -13.59
N ILE A 13 7.13 15.76 -12.35
CA ILE A 13 6.42 16.67 -11.44
C ILE A 13 7.23 17.97 -11.22
N CYS A 14 8.55 17.87 -10.99
CA CYS A 14 9.40 19.01 -10.84
C CYS A 14 9.40 19.93 -12.07
N ARG A 15 9.45 19.36 -13.29
CA ARG A 15 9.38 20.15 -14.53
C ARG A 15 8.04 20.85 -14.71
N ILE A 16 6.93 20.16 -14.43
CA ILE A 16 5.58 20.74 -14.56
C ILE A 16 5.37 21.87 -13.55
N LEU A 17 5.78 21.66 -12.31
CA LEU A 17 5.58 22.64 -11.23
C LEU A 17 6.70 23.68 -11.13
N LYS A 18 7.75 23.58 -11.96
CA LYS A 18 8.95 24.44 -11.93
C LYS A 18 9.58 24.55 -10.53
N ILE A 19 9.70 23.43 -9.80
CA ILE A 19 10.28 23.36 -8.46
C ILE A 19 11.47 22.43 -8.41
N ALA A 20 12.39 22.68 -7.46
CA ALA A 20 13.52 21.80 -7.20
C ALA A 20 13.08 20.44 -6.65
N LEU A 21 13.87 19.40 -6.94
CA LEU A 21 13.57 18.03 -6.48
C LEU A 21 13.53 17.91 -4.95
N ASN A 22 14.45 18.61 -4.25
CA ASN A 22 14.48 18.59 -2.79
C ASN A 22 13.23 19.24 -2.18
N THR A 23 12.73 20.31 -2.78
CA THR A 23 11.46 20.93 -2.40
C THR A 23 10.29 19.96 -2.55
N LEU A 24 10.23 19.23 -3.68
CA LEU A 24 9.19 18.20 -3.90
C LEU A 24 9.29 17.09 -2.85
N ILE A 25 10.48 16.57 -2.58
CA ILE A 25 10.74 15.53 -1.57
C ILE A 25 10.26 15.98 -0.18
N SER A 26 10.63 17.19 0.24
CA SER A 26 10.22 17.74 1.53
C SER A 26 8.71 17.89 1.64
N ARG A 27 8.06 18.39 0.58
CA ARG A 27 6.60 18.51 0.53
C ARG A 27 5.88 17.15 0.60
N ILE A 28 6.38 16.13 -0.11
CA ILE A 28 5.82 14.77 -0.04
C ILE A 28 5.93 14.22 1.38
N LYS A 29 7.07 14.37 2.04
CA LYS A 29 7.26 13.95 3.43
C LYS A 29 6.29 14.68 4.37
N LYS A 30 6.19 16.00 4.27
CA LYS A 30 5.28 16.82 5.09
C LYS A 30 3.83 16.42 4.89
N ILE A 31 3.37 16.23 3.64
CA ILE A 31 2.01 15.79 3.35
C ILE A 31 1.77 14.38 3.91
N SER A 32 2.71 13.44 3.71
CA SER A 32 2.53 12.09 4.22
C SER A 32 2.50 12.02 5.75
N SER A 33 3.25 12.88 6.46
CA SER A 33 3.22 12.94 7.92
C SER A 33 1.90 13.46 8.47
N SER A 34 1.25 14.40 7.77
CA SER A 34 -0.05 14.95 8.18
C SER A 34 -1.25 14.03 7.95
N ILE A 35 -1.10 12.99 7.11
CA ILE A 35 -2.18 12.03 6.86
C ILE A 35 -2.37 11.15 8.10
N LYS A 36 -3.58 11.11 8.64
CA LYS A 36 -3.95 10.17 9.71
C LYS A 36 -4.13 8.75 9.14
N CYS A 37 -3.72 7.74 9.91
CA CYS A 37 -4.04 6.36 9.56
C CYS A 37 -5.55 6.12 9.72
N PRO A 38 -6.19 5.37 8.82
CA PRO A 38 -7.59 5.03 8.97
C PRO A 38 -7.82 4.17 10.21
N ILE A 39 -9.00 4.33 10.77
CA ILE A 39 -9.48 3.45 11.85
C ILE A 39 -9.84 2.11 11.19
N VAL A 40 -9.43 1.04 11.82
CA VAL A 40 -9.82 -0.32 11.43
C VAL A 40 -11.15 -0.63 12.12
N SER A 41 -12.14 -1.03 11.36
CA SER A 41 -13.48 -1.34 11.88
C SER A 41 -13.48 -2.70 12.61
N GLU A 42 -14.28 -2.83 13.65
CA GLU A 42 -14.46 -4.10 14.36
C GLU A 42 -15.40 -5.04 13.61
N GLY A 43 -15.20 -6.35 13.76
CA GLY A 43 -16.09 -7.36 13.19
C GLY A 43 -16.09 -7.50 11.67
N ASN A 44 -15.30 -6.70 10.95
CA ASN A 44 -15.26 -6.76 9.49
C ASN A 44 -14.31 -7.84 8.94
N SER A 45 -14.46 -8.15 7.67
CA SER A 45 -13.57 -9.08 6.96
C SER A 45 -12.50 -8.33 6.18
N TYR A 46 -11.31 -8.88 6.16
CA TYR A 46 -10.14 -8.27 5.53
C TYR A 46 -9.45 -9.23 4.55
N GLU A 47 -8.84 -8.67 3.52
CA GLU A 47 -7.92 -9.38 2.63
C GLU A 47 -6.51 -8.82 2.88
N VAL A 48 -5.51 -9.71 2.99
CA VAL A 48 -4.09 -9.35 3.19
C VAL A 48 -3.26 -10.02 2.12
N ASP A 49 -2.36 -9.25 1.50
CA ASP A 49 -1.45 -9.73 0.45
C ASP A 49 -0.17 -8.88 0.40
N GLU A 50 0.82 -9.31 -0.39
CA GLU A 50 2.08 -8.63 -0.56
C GLU A 50 2.39 -8.29 -2.01
N ILE A 51 2.92 -7.08 -2.22
CA ILE A 51 3.51 -6.67 -3.50
C ILE A 51 5.04 -6.65 -3.39
N ARG A 52 5.71 -7.44 -4.22
CA ARG A 52 7.15 -7.37 -4.39
C ARG A 52 7.56 -6.13 -5.18
N THR A 53 8.55 -5.41 -4.67
CA THR A 53 9.20 -4.27 -5.33
C THR A 53 10.69 -4.21 -4.98
N TYR A 54 11.38 -3.13 -5.35
CA TYR A 54 12.82 -2.98 -5.18
C TYR A 54 13.18 -1.59 -4.69
N ILE A 55 14.31 -1.48 -3.97
CA ILE A 55 14.90 -0.19 -3.59
C ILE A 55 16.28 -0.07 -4.24
N LYS A 56 16.52 1.05 -4.93
CA LYS A 56 17.76 1.38 -5.67
C LYS A 56 18.06 0.43 -6.84
N LYS A 57 18.12 -0.88 -6.61
CA LYS A 57 18.51 -1.90 -7.59
C LYS A 57 17.64 -3.16 -7.44
N LYS A 58 17.57 -3.97 -8.49
CA LYS A 58 16.73 -5.18 -8.56
C LYS A 58 17.10 -6.24 -7.50
N THR A 59 18.34 -6.25 -7.02
CA THR A 59 18.79 -7.16 -5.98
C THR A 59 18.33 -6.78 -4.58
N SER A 60 17.96 -5.50 -4.36
CA SER A 60 17.46 -5.00 -3.08
C SER A 60 15.93 -5.14 -3.00
N LEU A 61 15.48 -6.36 -2.76
CA LEU A 61 14.07 -6.72 -2.67
C LEU A 61 13.41 -6.10 -1.44
N VAL A 62 12.21 -5.59 -1.63
CA VAL A 62 11.35 -5.06 -0.58
C VAL A 62 9.92 -5.45 -0.88
N TRP A 63 9.14 -5.68 0.17
CA TRP A 63 7.75 -6.08 0.09
C TRP A 63 6.85 -5.00 0.69
N ILE A 64 5.72 -4.78 0.05
CA ILE A 64 4.63 -3.95 0.55
C ILE A 64 3.56 -4.92 0.99
N VAL A 65 3.39 -5.08 2.29
CA VAL A 65 2.30 -5.85 2.90
C VAL A 65 1.17 -4.89 3.19
N TYR A 66 -0.06 -5.24 2.90
CA TYR A 66 -1.18 -4.37 3.23
C TYR A 66 -2.48 -5.14 3.40
N ALA A 67 -3.42 -4.54 4.12
CA ALA A 67 -4.75 -5.08 4.37
C ALA A 67 -5.83 -4.19 3.77
N ILE A 68 -6.80 -4.82 3.10
CA ILE A 68 -8.00 -4.18 2.56
C ILE A 68 -9.22 -4.67 3.34
N GLU A 69 -10.08 -3.78 3.75
CA GLU A 69 -11.42 -4.10 4.25
C GLU A 69 -12.33 -4.49 3.08
N ARG A 70 -12.93 -5.67 3.13
CA ARG A 70 -13.71 -6.22 2.00
C ARG A 70 -14.95 -5.39 1.65
N GLY A 71 -15.66 -4.90 2.66
CA GLY A 71 -16.88 -4.11 2.46
C GLY A 71 -16.62 -2.78 1.78
N SER A 72 -15.73 -1.98 2.34
CA SER A 72 -15.41 -0.63 1.82
C SER A 72 -14.37 -0.63 0.70
N LYS A 73 -13.63 -1.72 0.49
CA LYS A 73 -12.48 -1.84 -0.42
C LYS A 73 -11.36 -0.83 -0.13
N LYS A 74 -11.29 -0.34 1.09
CA LYS A 74 -10.27 0.64 1.52
C LYS A 74 -9.08 -0.07 2.16
N VAL A 75 -7.89 0.42 1.87
CA VAL A 75 -6.66 -0.02 2.55
C VAL A 75 -6.67 0.55 3.96
N VAL A 76 -6.62 -0.33 4.97
CA VAL A 76 -6.69 0.04 6.39
C VAL A 76 -5.32 0.01 7.09
N SER A 77 -4.39 -0.79 6.57
CA SER A 77 -3.03 -0.89 7.10
C SER A 77 -2.05 -1.26 5.99
N TYR A 78 -0.80 -0.81 6.09
CA TYR A 78 0.30 -1.30 5.26
C TYR A 78 1.63 -1.20 6.00
N ALA A 79 2.59 -2.01 5.57
CA ALA A 79 3.99 -1.95 5.97
C ALA A 79 4.91 -2.15 4.76
N VAL A 80 6.12 -1.61 4.82
CA VAL A 80 7.14 -1.76 3.77
C VAL A 80 8.41 -2.28 4.42
N GLY A 81 8.89 -3.44 3.98
CA GLY A 81 10.08 -4.06 4.57
C GLY A 81 10.48 -5.36 3.88
N SER A 82 11.33 -6.13 4.53
CA SER A 82 11.66 -7.49 4.12
C SER A 82 10.45 -8.43 4.31
N ARG A 83 10.39 -9.55 3.57
CA ARG A 83 9.34 -10.56 3.74
C ARG A 83 9.59 -11.40 4.98
N THR A 84 9.34 -10.83 6.14
CA THR A 84 9.55 -11.45 7.46
C THR A 84 8.29 -11.38 8.30
N ASN A 85 8.19 -12.24 9.31
CA ASN A 85 7.10 -12.20 10.27
C ASN A 85 6.96 -10.82 10.93
N ALA A 86 8.08 -10.13 11.21
CA ALA A 86 8.05 -8.78 11.78
C ALA A 86 7.30 -7.78 10.89
N THR A 87 7.55 -7.79 9.58
CA THR A 87 6.86 -6.90 8.63
C THR A 87 5.37 -7.26 8.48
N LEU A 88 5.06 -8.56 8.41
CA LEU A 88 3.69 -9.06 8.34
C LEU A 88 2.89 -8.70 9.60
N SER A 89 3.49 -8.89 10.77
CA SER A 89 2.86 -8.61 12.07
C SER A 89 2.46 -7.14 12.24
N ILE A 90 3.19 -6.18 11.65
CA ILE A 90 2.80 -4.75 11.69
C ILE A 90 1.38 -4.56 11.13
N VAL A 91 1.08 -5.22 10.02
CA VAL A 91 -0.23 -5.12 9.35
C VAL A 91 -1.27 -5.96 10.07
N LEU A 92 -0.91 -7.21 10.39
CA LEU A 92 -1.83 -8.18 11.00
C LEU A 92 -2.26 -7.78 12.40
N ASN A 93 -1.34 -7.36 13.27
CA ASN A 93 -1.67 -6.95 14.64
C ASN A 93 -2.66 -5.78 14.65
N LYS A 94 -2.53 -4.84 13.69
CA LYS A 94 -3.48 -3.73 13.58
C LYS A 94 -4.89 -4.19 13.19
N VAL A 95 -5.01 -5.25 12.39
CA VAL A 95 -6.30 -5.83 12.01
C VAL A 95 -6.83 -6.75 13.12
N ILE A 96 -6.00 -7.64 13.63
CA ILE A 96 -6.38 -8.63 14.66
C ILE A 96 -6.84 -7.97 15.96
N SER A 97 -6.19 -6.84 16.35
CA SER A 97 -6.59 -6.07 17.55
C SER A 97 -8.01 -5.50 17.49
N LYS A 98 -8.68 -5.59 16.36
CA LYS A 98 -10.06 -5.13 16.14
C LYS A 98 -11.05 -6.28 15.95
N SER A 99 -10.72 -7.44 16.47
CA SER A 99 -11.60 -8.63 16.45
C SER A 99 -12.27 -8.85 15.09
N PRO A 100 -11.49 -9.07 14.00
CA PRO A 100 -12.04 -9.21 12.66
C PRO A 100 -12.91 -10.46 12.55
N PHE A 101 -13.97 -10.43 11.75
CA PHE A 101 -14.78 -11.61 11.49
C PHE A 101 -13.96 -12.68 10.75
N LYS A 102 -13.27 -12.32 9.67
CA LYS A 102 -12.38 -13.20 8.89
C LYS A 102 -11.23 -12.41 8.27
N ILE A 103 -10.08 -13.07 8.15
CA ILE A 103 -8.91 -12.56 7.40
C ILE A 103 -8.62 -13.55 6.28
N PHE A 104 -8.70 -13.07 5.04
CA PHE A 104 -8.40 -13.83 3.83
C PHE A 104 -6.98 -13.54 3.37
N THR A 105 -6.20 -14.59 3.12
CA THR A 105 -4.83 -14.48 2.61
C THR A 105 -4.59 -15.49 1.48
N ASP A 106 -3.44 -15.38 0.83
CA ASP A 106 -2.92 -16.43 -0.04
C ASP A 106 -2.38 -17.63 0.78
N LYS A 107 -1.77 -18.61 0.08
CA LYS A 107 -1.21 -19.81 0.70
C LYS A 107 0.17 -19.61 1.35
N LEU A 108 0.63 -18.38 1.60
CA LEU A 108 1.92 -18.13 2.23
C LEU A 108 1.96 -18.74 3.64
N LYS A 109 2.95 -19.61 3.89
CA LYS A 109 3.07 -20.36 5.16
C LYS A 109 3.16 -19.46 6.40
N HIS A 110 3.75 -18.28 6.30
CA HIS A 110 3.88 -17.34 7.40
C HIS A 110 2.55 -16.94 8.03
N TYR A 111 1.48 -16.83 7.25
CA TYR A 111 0.16 -16.43 7.74
C TYR A 111 -0.43 -17.44 8.73
N LYS A 112 -0.16 -18.75 8.56
CA LYS A 112 -0.63 -19.79 9.49
C LYS A 112 -0.10 -19.63 10.92
N TYR A 113 1.09 -19.03 11.08
CA TYR A 113 1.70 -18.79 12.39
C TYR A 113 1.32 -17.44 12.99
N LEU A 114 0.80 -16.51 12.19
CA LEU A 114 0.54 -15.14 12.60
C LEU A 114 -0.93 -14.83 12.79
N ILE A 115 -1.83 -15.64 12.22
CA ILE A 115 -3.28 -15.43 12.28
C ILE A 115 -3.92 -16.64 12.97
N PRO A 116 -4.76 -16.44 13.99
CA PRO A 116 -5.51 -17.53 14.63
C PRO A 116 -6.38 -18.28 13.62
N ASP A 117 -6.40 -19.62 13.69
CA ASP A 117 -7.15 -20.47 12.74
C ASP A 117 -8.66 -20.18 12.73
N SER A 118 -9.20 -19.73 13.84
CA SER A 118 -10.62 -19.37 13.98
C SER A 118 -11.07 -18.28 13.00
N ILE A 119 -10.19 -17.34 12.69
CA ILE A 119 -10.46 -16.19 11.82
C ILE A 119 -9.75 -16.25 10.47
N HIS A 120 -8.73 -17.12 10.32
CA HIS A 120 -7.96 -17.26 9.08
C HIS A 120 -8.71 -18.05 8.03
N ARG A 121 -8.69 -17.58 6.78
CA ARG A 121 -9.28 -18.30 5.63
C ARG A 121 -8.37 -18.21 4.41
N VAL A 122 -8.08 -19.38 3.84
CA VAL A 122 -7.35 -19.54 2.58
C VAL A 122 -8.27 -20.23 1.60
N ILE A 123 -9.06 -19.44 0.88
CA ILE A 123 -10.04 -19.92 -0.10
C ILE A 123 -9.66 -19.44 -1.49
N PRO A 124 -9.67 -20.29 -2.52
CA PRO A 124 -9.44 -19.84 -3.90
C PRO A 124 -10.35 -18.67 -4.28
N ARG A 125 -9.79 -17.67 -4.94
CA ARG A 125 -10.50 -16.46 -5.38
C ARG A 125 -11.06 -15.55 -4.27
N ALA A 126 -10.82 -15.87 -2.98
CA ALA A 126 -11.27 -15.01 -1.88
C ALA A 126 -10.43 -13.74 -1.71
N THR A 127 -9.30 -13.64 -2.41
CA THR A 127 -8.37 -12.49 -2.44
C THR A 127 -8.49 -11.66 -3.72
N ASN A 128 -9.56 -11.81 -4.47
CA ASN A 128 -9.74 -11.11 -5.75
C ASN A 128 -9.72 -9.58 -5.62
N THR A 129 -10.23 -9.03 -4.52
CA THR A 129 -10.26 -7.57 -4.30
C THR A 129 -8.84 -7.03 -4.17
N ILE A 130 -8.00 -7.67 -3.35
CA ILE A 130 -6.64 -7.24 -3.13
C ILE A 130 -5.76 -7.50 -4.37
N GLU A 131 -5.96 -8.60 -5.08
CA GLU A 131 -5.29 -8.88 -6.34
C GLU A 131 -5.61 -7.83 -7.42
N ARG A 132 -6.88 -7.44 -7.54
CA ARG A 132 -7.31 -6.36 -8.42
C ARG A 132 -6.67 -5.03 -8.02
N ASN A 133 -6.58 -4.75 -6.72
CA ASN A 133 -5.92 -3.56 -6.21
C ASN A 133 -4.41 -3.59 -6.48
N ASN A 134 -3.76 -4.75 -6.40
CA ASN A 134 -2.36 -4.95 -6.79
C ASN A 134 -2.12 -4.55 -8.25
N LEU A 135 -3.00 -4.96 -9.15
CA LEU A 135 -2.93 -4.58 -10.57
C LEU A 135 -3.08 -3.07 -10.74
N THR A 136 -4.10 -2.48 -10.12
CA THR A 136 -4.37 -1.04 -10.15
C THR A 136 -3.19 -0.23 -9.61
N MET A 137 -2.59 -0.64 -8.49
CA MET A 137 -1.40 0.01 -7.93
C MET A 137 -0.20 -0.05 -8.89
N ARG A 138 0.00 -1.17 -9.58
CA ARG A 138 1.08 -1.31 -10.57
C ARG A 138 0.85 -0.41 -11.78
N THR A 139 -0.39 -0.19 -12.17
CA THR A 139 -0.75 0.71 -13.27
C THR A 139 -0.55 2.18 -12.88
N HIS A 140 -1.03 2.58 -11.71
CA HIS A 140 -0.99 3.97 -11.25
C HIS A 140 0.39 4.39 -10.73
N ILE A 141 1.16 3.49 -10.12
CA ILE A 141 2.42 3.82 -9.48
C ILE A 141 3.58 3.21 -10.28
N LYS A 142 4.16 3.95 -11.20
CA LYS A 142 5.23 3.48 -12.13
C LYS A 142 6.36 2.71 -11.43
N ARG A 143 6.70 3.06 -10.18
CA ARG A 143 7.75 2.37 -9.40
C ARG A 143 7.36 0.97 -8.95
N LEU A 144 6.10 0.58 -9.06
CA LEU A 144 5.59 -0.76 -8.74
C LEU A 144 5.37 -1.61 -9.99
N ASN A 145 5.51 -1.05 -11.17
CA ASN A 145 5.35 -1.79 -12.43
C ASN A 145 6.41 -2.90 -12.51
N ARG A 146 6.03 -4.08 -13.03
CA ARG A 146 6.87 -5.31 -13.03
C ARG A 146 8.21 -5.14 -13.75
N LYS A 147 8.23 -4.41 -14.86
CA LYS A 147 9.43 -4.16 -15.68
C LYS A 147 9.92 -2.71 -15.57
N THR A 148 9.69 -2.06 -14.43
CA THR A 148 10.09 -0.66 -14.26
C THR A 148 11.60 -0.50 -14.13
N ILE A 149 12.10 0.63 -14.62
CA ILE A 149 13.43 1.18 -14.28
C ILE A 149 13.32 2.30 -13.24
N CYS A 150 12.09 2.68 -12.85
CA CYS A 150 11.79 3.79 -11.95
C CYS A 150 11.77 3.36 -10.48
N PHE A 151 12.79 2.68 -10.00
CA PHE A 151 12.83 2.20 -8.61
C PHE A 151 12.81 3.33 -7.58
N SER A 152 12.19 3.05 -6.44
CA SER A 152 12.31 3.91 -5.26
C SER A 152 13.76 3.92 -4.75
N LYS A 153 14.27 5.10 -4.40
CA LYS A 153 15.65 5.22 -3.89
C LYS A 153 15.77 4.95 -2.39
N CYS A 154 14.68 5.05 -1.63
CA CYS A 154 14.63 4.70 -0.21
C CYS A 154 13.23 4.24 0.22
N ILE A 155 13.18 3.45 1.29
CA ILE A 155 11.94 2.90 1.87
C ILE A 155 11.03 4.04 2.37
N VAL A 156 11.59 5.04 3.03
CA VAL A 156 10.82 6.17 3.59
C VAL A 156 10.04 6.90 2.49
N MET A 157 10.65 7.14 1.32
CA MET A 157 9.97 7.79 0.21
C MET A 157 8.92 6.88 -0.42
N LEU A 158 9.18 5.57 -0.51
CA LEU A 158 8.18 4.61 -0.99
C LEU A 158 6.97 4.60 -0.06
N SER A 159 7.20 4.50 1.25
CA SER A 159 6.14 4.53 2.27
C SER A 159 5.34 5.84 2.24
N ALA A 160 6.00 6.99 2.12
CA ALA A 160 5.33 8.29 2.02
C ALA A 160 4.39 8.37 0.79
N ILE A 161 4.84 7.87 -0.35
CA ILE A 161 4.03 7.83 -1.57
C ILE A 161 2.84 6.89 -1.43
N LEU A 162 3.05 5.71 -0.84
CA LEU A 162 1.96 4.76 -0.58
C LEU A 162 0.93 5.35 0.39
N LYS A 163 1.37 6.03 1.45
CA LYS A 163 0.50 6.69 2.40
C LYS A 163 -0.40 7.73 1.73
N ILE A 164 0.19 8.56 0.86
CA ILE A 164 -0.55 9.53 0.06
C ILE A 164 -1.52 8.83 -0.90
N TYR A 165 -1.07 7.77 -1.57
CA TYR A 165 -1.89 7.03 -2.54
C TYR A 165 -3.11 6.39 -1.89
N PHE A 166 -2.94 5.76 -0.74
CA PHE A 166 -4.02 5.06 -0.05
C PHE A 166 -4.97 6.01 0.69
N TRP A 167 -4.45 7.01 1.36
CA TRP A 167 -5.20 7.71 2.41
C TRP A 167 -5.34 9.22 2.23
N TYR A 168 -4.68 9.83 1.25
CA TYR A 168 -4.94 11.23 0.97
C TYR A 168 -6.36 11.39 0.39
N PRO A 169 -7.20 12.30 0.92
CA PRO A 169 -8.56 12.49 0.42
C PRO A 169 -8.58 12.65 -1.09
N ARG A 170 -9.48 11.95 -1.76
CA ARG A 170 -9.74 12.20 -3.18
C ARG A 170 -10.50 13.52 -3.26
N CYS A 171 -9.95 14.52 -3.92
CA CYS A 171 -10.77 15.62 -4.39
C CYS A 171 -11.87 15.02 -5.26
N THR A 172 -13.10 15.05 -4.82
CA THR A 172 -14.26 14.87 -5.68
C THR A 172 -14.29 16.10 -6.58
N ILE A 173 -13.58 16.05 -7.69
CA ILE A 173 -13.85 16.95 -8.78
C ILE A 173 -15.24 16.53 -9.23
N ASN A 174 -16.27 17.30 -8.87
CA ASN A 174 -17.54 17.23 -9.56
C ASN A 174 -17.20 17.37 -11.04
N ARG A 175 -17.29 16.29 -11.80
CA ARG A 175 -17.20 16.37 -13.24
C ARG A 175 -18.48 17.11 -13.64
N PRO A 176 -18.39 18.31 -14.19
CA PRO A 176 -19.50 18.78 -15.01
C PRO A 176 -19.56 17.83 -16.20
N PHE A 177 -20.75 17.36 -16.48
CA PHE A 177 -21.06 16.53 -17.63
C PHE A 177 -20.65 17.21 -18.92
#